data_239caf8d9725ec7ebc596c2fe048defd
#
_entry.id   239caf8d9725ec7ebc596c2fe048defd
#
_cell.length_a   1.000
_cell.length_b   1.000
_cell.length_c   1.000
_cell.angle_alpha   90.00
_cell.angle_beta   90.00
_cell.angle_gamma   90.00
#
_symmetry.space_group_name_H-M   'P 1'
#
loop_
_entity.id
_entity.type
_entity.pdbx_description
1 polymer ?
#
loop_
_entity_poly.entity_id
_entity_poly.type
_entity_poly.pdbx_seq_one_letter_code
_entity_poly.pdbx_strand_id
1 'polypeptide(L)'
;EILGIDEAQSTAAQREFYLTPARLVATLRKVAEGSDDAQSREAIAILAHLHRSGIRVANPDTWYGAKEISTSAPLFGESETIRLSPSSLDTLHKCPLKWAFEFTGGRDSDSTAQIIGTTFHALAAKLKDGATLASLQSEMESLWRQLSDQLDLGSGWSGKAELDRALEMLEKVVAYHNGSGRELLAVEKEFTISIGKITLSGSVDRLEVTADGELYVVDLKTSKTAISKPEAKEHPQLAVYQLAISEGAFADLTESKNSAGAELFYPSVNKEGAVRPQPPMVGAAVREVIEKDGETVAASQFLAIDNKLCEFCALRASCPVRPEGRSLR
;
A
#
# COMPACT_ATOMS: atom_id res chain seq x y z
N GLU A 1 18.58 -1.60 -40.27
CA GLU A 1 18.25 -3.01 -39.94
C GLU A 1 18.60 -3.41 -38.49
N ILE A 2 19.48 -2.68 -37.80
CA ILE A 2 19.88 -2.97 -36.39
C ILE A 2 18.71 -2.81 -35.40
N LEU A 3 17.68 -2.06 -35.73
CA LEU A 3 16.56 -1.78 -34.84
C LEU A 3 15.36 -2.71 -35.00
N GLY A 4 15.38 -3.67 -35.96
CA GLY A 4 14.36 -4.73 -36.11
C GLY A 4 12.91 -4.25 -36.08
N ILE A 5 12.64 -3.01 -36.52
CA ILE A 5 11.30 -2.45 -36.55
C ILE A 5 10.70 -2.80 -37.90
N ASP A 6 9.83 -3.78 -37.89
CA ASP A 6 9.01 -4.13 -39.06
C ASP A 6 8.04 -2.97 -39.33
N GLU A 7 8.27 -2.22 -40.41
CA GLU A 7 7.47 -1.02 -40.77
C GLU A 7 5.99 -1.31 -41.01
N ALA A 8 5.62 -2.57 -41.16
CA ALA A 8 4.26 -2.97 -41.53
C ALA A 8 3.24 -3.03 -40.39
N GLN A 9 3.65 -2.96 -39.10
CA GLN A 9 2.74 -3.10 -37.95
C GLN A 9 2.73 -1.90 -36.99
N SER A 10 3.24 -0.76 -37.38
CA SER A 10 3.26 0.45 -36.56
C SER A 10 1.86 1.04 -36.37
N THR A 11 1.25 0.87 -35.20
CA THR A 11 0.05 1.60 -34.80
C THR A 11 0.34 3.09 -34.59
N ALA A 12 -0.68 3.96 -34.68
CA ALA A 12 -0.53 5.42 -34.54
C ALA A 12 0.20 5.84 -33.23
N ALA A 13 0.09 5.05 -32.17
CA ALA A 13 0.78 5.26 -30.89
C ALA A 13 2.30 5.02 -30.94
N GLN A 14 2.81 4.31 -31.97
CA GLN A 14 4.24 4.05 -32.15
C GLN A 14 4.98 5.16 -32.92
N ARG A 15 4.25 6.10 -33.53
CA ARG A 15 4.84 7.18 -34.37
C ARG A 15 5.39 8.36 -33.57
N GLU A 16 5.11 8.47 -32.27
CA GLU A 16 5.66 9.52 -31.38
C GLU A 16 6.96 9.08 -30.67
N PHE A 17 7.72 8.16 -31.24
CA PHE A 17 9.01 7.74 -30.70
C PHE A 17 10.10 8.77 -31.05
N TYR A 18 10.22 9.82 -30.24
CA TYR A 18 11.40 10.70 -30.31
C TYR A 18 12.65 9.93 -29.87
N LEU A 19 13.65 9.85 -30.74
CA LEU A 19 14.97 9.28 -30.44
C LEU A 19 15.73 10.26 -29.52
N THR A 20 15.51 10.14 -28.21
CA THR A 20 16.34 10.87 -27.26
C THR A 20 17.62 10.07 -26.98
N PRO A 21 18.74 10.73 -26.60
CA PRO A 21 19.97 10.02 -26.20
C PRO A 21 19.73 8.96 -25.13
N ALA A 22 18.88 9.24 -24.16
CA ALA A 22 18.51 8.30 -23.11
C ALA A 22 17.81 7.04 -23.64
N ARG A 23 16.87 7.21 -24.57
CA ARG A 23 16.18 6.07 -25.22
C ARG A 23 17.08 5.26 -26.12
N LEU A 24 17.93 5.91 -26.90
CA LEU A 24 18.92 5.23 -27.72
C LEU A 24 19.83 4.35 -26.83
N VAL A 25 20.36 4.93 -25.75
CA VAL A 25 21.19 4.19 -24.79
C VAL A 25 20.43 3.03 -24.16
N ALA A 26 19.16 3.21 -23.73
CA ALA A 26 18.34 2.15 -23.16
C ALA A 26 18.13 0.99 -24.16
N THR A 27 17.88 1.31 -25.44
CA THR A 27 17.74 0.29 -26.50
C THR A 27 19.03 -0.46 -26.74
N LEU A 28 20.15 0.26 -26.85
CA LEU A 28 21.47 -0.35 -27.05
C LEU A 28 21.87 -1.23 -25.85
N ARG A 29 21.59 -0.81 -24.63
CA ARG A 29 21.81 -1.64 -23.42
C ARG A 29 21.02 -2.95 -23.51
N LYS A 30 19.74 -2.89 -23.85
CA LYS A 30 18.90 -4.08 -23.98
C LYS A 30 19.47 -5.06 -25.01
N VAL A 31 20.03 -4.57 -26.11
CA VAL A 31 20.67 -5.41 -27.11
C VAL A 31 22.02 -5.95 -26.59
N ALA A 32 22.79 -5.11 -25.89
CA ALA A 32 24.11 -5.50 -25.32
C ALA A 32 23.95 -6.55 -24.19
N GLU A 33 22.87 -6.55 -23.47
CA GLU A 33 22.56 -7.54 -22.40
C GLU A 33 21.97 -8.86 -22.96
N GLY A 34 21.77 -8.95 -24.27
CA GLY A 34 21.27 -10.15 -24.94
C GLY A 34 22.31 -11.27 -25.10
N SER A 35 22.09 -12.17 -26.05
CA SER A 35 23.04 -13.24 -26.40
C SER A 35 24.37 -12.62 -26.88
N ASP A 36 25.49 -13.32 -26.61
CA ASP A 36 26.82 -12.91 -27.12
C ASP A 36 26.94 -13.16 -28.64
N ASP A 37 26.26 -12.33 -29.39
CA ASP A 37 26.22 -12.34 -30.85
C ASP A 37 26.82 -11.06 -31.45
N ALA A 38 26.78 -10.95 -32.76
CA ALA A 38 27.34 -9.80 -33.48
C ALA A 38 26.58 -8.50 -33.12
N GLN A 39 25.27 -8.57 -32.89
CA GLN A 39 24.46 -7.40 -32.56
C GLN A 39 24.78 -6.87 -31.16
N SER A 40 24.96 -7.77 -30.19
CA SER A 40 25.39 -7.41 -28.83
C SER A 40 26.74 -6.69 -28.84
N ARG A 41 27.73 -7.23 -29.54
CA ARG A 41 29.05 -6.60 -29.67
C ARG A 41 29.02 -5.24 -30.37
N GLU A 42 28.19 -5.10 -31.40
CA GLU A 42 27.96 -3.82 -32.07
C GLU A 42 27.30 -2.79 -31.17
N ALA A 43 26.26 -3.18 -30.41
CA ALA A 43 25.63 -2.31 -29.44
C ALA A 43 26.59 -1.81 -28.35
N ILE A 44 27.48 -2.70 -27.86
CA ILE A 44 28.51 -2.34 -26.88
C ILE A 44 29.51 -1.34 -27.53
N ALA A 45 29.93 -1.55 -28.78
CA ALA A 45 30.81 -0.61 -29.47
C ALA A 45 30.19 0.78 -29.65
N ILE A 46 28.91 0.83 -29.97
CA ILE A 46 28.13 2.10 -30.08
C ILE A 46 28.01 2.79 -28.72
N LEU A 47 27.69 2.06 -27.66
CA LEU A 47 27.63 2.60 -26.29
C LEU A 47 28.99 3.18 -25.86
N ALA A 48 30.07 2.48 -26.12
CA ALA A 48 31.42 2.96 -25.84
C ALA A 48 31.78 4.22 -26.66
N HIS A 49 31.33 4.31 -27.91
CA HIS A 49 31.51 5.51 -28.72
C HIS A 49 30.71 6.70 -28.17
N LEU A 50 29.43 6.50 -27.83
CA LEU A 50 28.58 7.54 -27.22
C LEU A 50 29.17 8.04 -25.90
N HIS A 51 29.70 7.14 -25.07
CA HIS A 51 30.37 7.53 -23.83
C HIS A 51 31.58 8.42 -24.09
N ARG A 52 32.46 8.02 -25.01
CA ARG A 52 33.65 8.82 -25.41
C ARG A 52 33.25 10.17 -26.01
N SER A 53 32.08 10.26 -26.63
CA SER A 53 31.51 11.53 -27.17
C SER A 53 30.85 12.37 -26.12
N GLY A 54 30.95 12.05 -24.82
CA GLY A 54 30.41 12.87 -23.72
C GLY A 54 28.97 12.56 -23.33
N ILE A 55 28.33 11.53 -23.89
CA ILE A 55 26.98 11.10 -23.51
C ILE A 55 27.05 10.32 -22.17
N ARG A 56 26.84 11.03 -21.07
CA ARG A 56 27.00 10.47 -19.71
C ARG A 56 26.15 9.21 -19.46
N VAL A 57 24.90 9.16 -19.94
CA VAL A 57 24.02 8.01 -19.78
C VAL A 57 24.49 6.75 -20.48
N ALA A 58 25.47 6.84 -21.39
CA ALA A 58 26.12 5.70 -22.04
C ALA A 58 27.25 5.08 -21.21
N ASN A 59 27.66 5.71 -20.09
CA ASN A 59 28.68 5.17 -19.19
C ASN A 59 28.10 4.08 -18.31
N PRO A 60 28.58 2.82 -18.37
CA PRO A 60 28.12 1.73 -17.52
C PRO A 60 28.20 2.04 -16.02
N ASP A 61 29.19 2.80 -15.57
CA ASP A 61 29.36 3.17 -14.17
C ASP A 61 28.19 4.03 -13.62
N THR A 62 27.40 4.63 -14.50
CA THR A 62 26.21 5.40 -14.11
C THR A 62 24.94 4.57 -14.13
N TRP A 63 24.98 3.30 -14.55
CA TRP A 63 23.80 2.48 -14.68
C TRP A 63 23.40 1.87 -13.34
N TYR A 64 22.16 2.12 -12.93
CA TYR A 64 21.58 1.40 -11.82
C TYR A 64 21.43 -0.09 -12.19
N GLY A 65 21.74 -0.96 -11.25
CA GLY A 65 21.67 -2.41 -11.44
C GLY A 65 22.90 -3.05 -12.10
N ALA A 66 23.83 -2.25 -12.70
CA ALA A 66 25.11 -2.74 -13.17
C ALA A 66 26.21 -2.65 -12.09
N LYS A 67 25.95 -1.94 -10.99
CA LYS A 67 26.87 -1.85 -9.85
C LYS A 67 26.76 -3.07 -8.97
N GLU A 68 27.88 -3.44 -8.36
CA GLU A 68 27.89 -4.45 -7.31
C GLU A 68 26.99 -4.02 -6.15
N ILE A 69 26.52 -5.01 -5.40
CA ILE A 69 25.72 -4.79 -4.19
C ILE A 69 26.55 -3.96 -3.22
N SER A 70 26.06 -2.80 -2.81
CA SER A 70 26.76 -1.86 -1.93
C SER A 70 27.03 -2.44 -0.53
N THR A 71 26.15 -3.32 -0.07
CA THR A 71 26.28 -4.03 1.21
C THR A 71 25.46 -5.31 1.20
N SER A 72 25.96 -6.34 1.88
CA SER A 72 25.22 -7.56 2.21
C SER A 72 24.74 -7.57 3.66
N ALA A 73 24.97 -6.48 4.40
CA ALA A 73 24.50 -6.37 5.77
C ALA A 73 22.97 -6.42 5.84
N PRO A 74 22.41 -7.03 6.87
CA PRO A 74 20.96 -7.00 7.10
C PRO A 74 20.47 -5.56 7.29
N LEU A 75 19.20 -5.30 6.94
CA LEU A 75 18.59 -3.97 7.09
C LEU A 75 18.52 -3.54 8.56
N PHE A 76 18.33 -4.50 9.47
CA PHE A 76 18.34 -4.27 10.91
C PHE A 76 19.39 -5.17 11.58
N GLY A 77 20.18 -4.61 12.48
CA GLY A 77 21.16 -5.33 13.30
C GLY A 77 20.50 -6.23 14.36
N GLU A 78 21.30 -7.11 14.96
CA GLU A 78 20.79 -8.07 15.96
C GLU A 78 20.16 -7.42 17.19
N SER A 79 20.63 -6.25 17.59
CA SER A 79 20.15 -5.50 18.77
C SER A 79 19.11 -4.43 18.43
N GLU A 80 18.80 -4.22 17.15
CA GLU A 80 17.87 -3.18 16.73
C GLU A 80 16.41 -3.64 16.83
N THR A 81 15.55 -2.73 17.26
CA THR A 81 14.10 -2.95 17.32
C THR A 81 13.48 -2.61 15.98
N ILE A 82 12.73 -3.54 15.40
CA ILE A 82 12.02 -3.39 14.16
C ILE A 82 10.64 -2.80 14.46
N ARG A 83 10.35 -1.62 13.93
CA ARG A 83 9.05 -0.97 14.10
C ARG A 83 8.20 -1.17 12.84
N LEU A 84 7.03 -1.76 13.01
CA LEU A 84 6.08 -2.02 11.93
C LEU A 84 4.69 -1.49 12.31
N SER A 85 3.91 -1.13 11.30
CA SER A 85 2.47 -0.88 11.46
C SER A 85 1.66 -2.07 10.91
N PRO A 86 0.42 -2.26 11.34
CA PRO A 86 -0.44 -3.31 10.79
C PRO A 86 -0.60 -3.25 9.27
N SER A 87 -0.69 -2.04 8.70
CA SER A 87 -0.76 -1.84 7.25
C SER A 87 0.57 -2.16 6.55
N SER A 88 1.72 -1.92 7.20
CA SER A 88 3.02 -2.25 6.64
C SER A 88 3.26 -3.76 6.58
N LEU A 89 2.72 -4.53 7.53
CA LEU A 89 2.72 -6.00 7.47
C LEU A 89 1.88 -6.52 6.29
N ASP A 90 0.72 -5.93 6.03
CA ASP A 90 -0.08 -6.29 4.86
C ASP A 90 0.69 -6.05 3.55
N THR A 91 1.44 -4.94 3.46
CA THR A 91 2.32 -4.66 2.32
C THR A 91 3.47 -5.68 2.22
N LEU A 92 4.09 -6.03 3.36
CA LEU A 92 5.18 -7.02 3.44
C LEU A 92 4.73 -8.39 2.93
N HIS A 93 3.57 -8.88 3.36
CA HIS A 93 2.99 -10.15 2.94
C HIS A 93 2.65 -10.17 1.44
N LYS A 94 2.18 -9.05 0.89
CA LYS A 94 1.88 -8.93 -0.53
C LYS A 94 3.13 -8.87 -1.39
N CYS A 95 4.14 -8.10 -0.96
CA CYS A 95 5.40 -7.95 -1.70
C CYS A 95 6.49 -7.35 -0.79
N PRO A 96 7.45 -8.16 -0.28
CA PRO A 96 8.56 -7.66 0.53
C PRO A 96 9.37 -6.55 -0.15
N LEU A 97 9.60 -6.64 -1.47
CA LEU A 97 10.30 -5.60 -2.21
C LEU A 97 9.56 -4.25 -2.16
N LYS A 98 8.23 -4.26 -2.33
CA LYS A 98 7.42 -3.03 -2.22
C LYS A 98 7.54 -2.44 -0.82
N TRP A 99 7.43 -3.30 0.21
CA TRP A 99 7.61 -2.87 1.59
C TRP A 99 8.97 -2.19 1.81
N ALA A 100 10.05 -2.79 1.32
CA ALA A 100 11.40 -2.24 1.46
C ALA A 100 11.55 -0.87 0.77
N PHE A 101 11.00 -0.69 -0.42
CA PHE A 101 10.99 0.60 -1.10
C PHE A 101 10.20 1.66 -0.32
N GLU A 102 9.01 1.32 0.17
CA GLU A 102 8.19 2.24 0.96
C GLU A 102 8.85 2.61 2.29
N PHE A 103 9.51 1.65 2.92
CA PHE A 103 10.27 1.86 4.15
C PHE A 103 11.45 2.82 3.95
N THR A 104 12.14 2.74 2.82
CA THR A 104 13.28 3.61 2.47
C THR A 104 12.88 4.95 1.86
N GLY A 105 11.61 5.32 1.90
CA GLY A 105 11.10 6.62 1.43
C GLY A 105 10.55 6.63 0.01
N GLY A 106 10.44 5.49 -0.66
CA GLY A 106 9.84 5.35 -1.99
C GLY A 106 8.30 5.35 -1.98
N ARG A 107 7.69 6.20 -1.15
CA ARG A 107 6.23 6.39 -1.16
C ARG A 107 5.85 7.46 -2.16
N ASP A 108 4.72 7.28 -2.83
CA ASP A 108 4.09 8.35 -3.58
C ASP A 108 3.66 9.49 -2.65
N SER A 109 3.63 10.70 -3.18
CA SER A 109 2.97 11.83 -2.51
C SER A 109 1.50 11.49 -2.24
N ASP A 110 0.94 12.06 -1.19
CA ASP A 110 -0.45 11.87 -0.81
C ASP A 110 -1.38 12.06 -2.01
N SER A 111 -2.05 10.98 -2.39
CA SER A 111 -3.02 11.05 -3.48
C SER A 111 -4.32 11.67 -3.00
N THR A 112 -5.09 12.27 -3.92
CA THR A 112 -6.45 12.73 -3.65
C THR A 112 -7.29 11.68 -2.89
N ALA A 113 -7.14 10.40 -3.25
CA ALA A 113 -7.84 9.31 -2.61
C ALA A 113 -7.44 9.13 -1.13
N GLN A 114 -6.16 9.34 -0.80
CA GLN A 114 -5.69 9.29 0.60
C GLN A 114 -6.26 10.44 1.42
N ILE A 115 -6.26 11.65 0.86
CA ILE A 115 -6.83 12.83 1.54
C ILE A 115 -8.32 12.65 1.82
N ILE A 116 -9.08 12.17 0.83
CA ILE A 116 -10.50 11.84 1.01
C ILE A 116 -10.66 10.75 2.09
N GLY A 117 -9.81 9.73 2.06
CA GLY A 117 -9.81 8.66 3.05
C GLY A 117 -9.57 9.19 4.46
N THR A 118 -8.51 9.96 4.67
CA THR A 118 -8.18 10.56 5.98
C THR A 118 -9.30 11.45 6.49
N THR A 119 -9.89 12.29 5.62
CA THR A 119 -11.03 13.14 5.97
C THR A 119 -12.23 12.31 6.38
N PHE A 120 -12.54 11.24 5.64
CA PHE A 120 -13.63 10.33 5.96
C PHE A 120 -13.44 9.66 7.33
N HIS A 121 -12.25 9.14 7.65
CA HIS A 121 -11.94 8.52 8.95
C HIS A 121 -12.10 9.53 10.08
N ALA A 122 -11.56 10.74 9.92
CA ALA A 122 -11.70 11.79 10.92
C ALA A 122 -13.17 12.17 11.21
N LEU A 123 -14.01 12.19 10.17
CA LEU A 123 -15.45 12.44 10.34
C LEU A 123 -16.18 11.23 10.96
N ALA A 124 -15.88 10.01 10.50
CA ALA A 124 -16.47 8.79 11.06
C ALA A 124 -16.15 8.62 12.56
N ALA A 125 -14.98 9.05 13.00
CA ALA A 125 -14.59 9.02 14.41
C ALA A 125 -15.53 9.87 15.31
N LYS A 126 -16.10 10.96 14.79
CA LYS A 126 -17.03 11.82 15.54
C LYS A 126 -18.34 11.15 15.94
N LEU A 127 -18.64 9.96 15.38
CA LEU A 127 -19.78 9.16 15.81
C LEU A 127 -19.68 8.74 17.29
N LYS A 128 -18.48 8.62 17.82
CA LYS A 128 -18.24 8.35 19.25
C LYS A 128 -18.81 9.45 20.13
N ASP A 129 -18.75 10.69 19.67
CA ASP A 129 -19.21 11.88 20.38
C ASP A 129 -20.66 12.25 20.03
N GLY A 130 -21.39 11.35 19.37
CA GLY A 130 -22.80 11.52 19.03
C GLY A 130 -23.07 12.42 17.82
N ALA A 131 -22.09 12.56 16.90
CA ALA A 131 -22.32 13.31 15.68
C ALA A 131 -23.45 12.68 14.84
N THR A 132 -24.28 13.54 14.24
CA THR A 132 -25.38 13.12 13.37
C THR A 132 -24.94 13.06 11.92
N LEU A 133 -25.64 12.28 11.08
CA LEU A 133 -25.37 12.24 9.64
C LEU A 133 -25.36 13.65 9.03
N ALA A 134 -26.35 14.48 9.37
CA ALA A 134 -26.45 15.84 8.84
C ALA A 134 -25.24 16.72 9.20
N SER A 135 -24.72 16.61 10.45
CA SER A 135 -23.55 17.33 10.87
C SER A 135 -22.29 16.85 10.14
N LEU A 136 -22.12 15.53 9.96
CA LEU A 136 -20.99 14.95 9.25
C LEU A 136 -20.98 15.32 7.76
N GLN A 137 -22.14 15.30 7.11
CA GLN A 137 -22.28 15.69 5.70
C GLN A 137 -21.97 17.18 5.51
N SER A 138 -22.51 18.05 6.37
CA SER A 138 -22.24 19.49 6.31
C SER A 138 -20.75 19.79 6.50
N GLU A 139 -20.08 19.07 7.40
CA GLU A 139 -18.65 19.23 7.62
C GLU A 139 -17.84 18.70 6.44
N MET A 140 -18.20 17.55 5.86
CA MET A 140 -17.58 17.02 4.65
C MET A 140 -17.66 18.03 3.51
N GLU A 141 -18.82 18.61 3.26
CA GLU A 141 -19.00 19.63 2.22
C GLU A 141 -18.17 20.90 2.48
N SER A 142 -18.03 21.30 3.73
CA SER A 142 -17.19 22.44 4.11
C SER A 142 -15.71 22.17 3.86
N LEU A 143 -15.22 21.01 4.29
CA LEU A 143 -13.83 20.58 4.06
C LEU A 143 -13.56 20.38 2.58
N TRP A 144 -14.51 19.81 1.82
CA TRP A 144 -14.39 19.63 0.39
C TRP A 144 -14.15 20.95 -0.36
N ARG A 145 -14.87 21.99 -0.01
CA ARG A 145 -14.67 23.33 -0.62
C ARG A 145 -13.26 23.86 -0.39
N GLN A 146 -12.67 23.59 0.77
CA GLN A 146 -11.30 24.01 1.07
C GLN A 146 -10.26 23.12 0.33
N LEU A 147 -10.52 21.83 0.24
CA LEU A 147 -9.62 20.86 -0.41
C LEU A 147 -9.69 20.94 -1.94
N SER A 148 -10.85 21.20 -2.52
CA SER A 148 -11.02 21.28 -3.97
C SER A 148 -10.16 22.37 -4.62
N ASP A 149 -10.00 23.49 -3.92
CA ASP A 149 -9.17 24.60 -4.39
C ASP A 149 -7.66 24.28 -4.34
N GLN A 150 -7.25 23.40 -3.40
CA GLN A 150 -5.84 23.03 -3.19
C GLN A 150 -5.41 21.83 -4.04
N LEU A 151 -6.33 20.91 -4.31
CA LEU A 151 -6.04 19.61 -4.93
C LEU A 151 -6.39 19.55 -6.42
N ASP A 152 -6.80 20.67 -7.03
CA ASP A 152 -7.30 20.69 -8.42
C ASP A 152 -8.37 19.61 -8.70
N LEU A 153 -9.19 19.30 -7.65
CA LEU A 153 -10.30 18.35 -7.76
C LEU A 153 -11.38 18.85 -8.71
N GLY A 154 -11.25 20.12 -9.14
CA GLY A 154 -12.11 20.78 -10.09
C GLY A 154 -13.54 20.98 -9.59
N SER A 155 -14.16 22.08 -10.03
CA SER A 155 -15.61 22.27 -9.94
C SER A 155 -16.38 21.39 -10.95
N GLY A 156 -15.68 20.50 -11.65
CA GLY A 156 -16.22 19.63 -12.68
C GLY A 156 -17.01 18.44 -12.15
N TRP A 157 -17.63 17.69 -13.06
CA TRP A 157 -18.42 16.50 -12.75
C TRP A 157 -17.65 15.44 -11.94
N SER A 158 -16.34 15.33 -12.14
CA SER A 158 -15.47 14.36 -11.45
C SER A 158 -15.36 14.70 -9.96
N GLY A 159 -15.07 15.95 -9.61
CA GLY A 159 -15.01 16.39 -8.22
C GLY A 159 -16.35 16.22 -7.50
N LYS A 160 -17.45 16.55 -8.19
CA LYS A 160 -18.79 16.33 -7.65
C LYS A 160 -19.06 14.84 -7.40
N ALA A 161 -18.72 13.95 -8.33
CA ALA A 161 -18.91 12.50 -8.15
C ALA A 161 -18.12 11.93 -6.96
N GLU A 162 -16.91 12.43 -6.71
CA GLU A 162 -16.13 12.01 -5.54
C GLU A 162 -16.71 12.57 -4.22
N LEU A 163 -17.24 13.79 -4.21
CA LEU A 163 -17.97 14.33 -3.05
C LEU A 163 -19.23 13.51 -2.76
N ASP A 164 -20.05 13.27 -3.79
CA ASP A 164 -21.28 12.47 -3.65
C ASP A 164 -20.95 11.07 -3.07
N ARG A 165 -19.85 10.44 -3.54
CA ARG A 165 -19.35 9.18 -3.00
C ARG A 165 -18.92 9.31 -1.53
N ALA A 166 -18.25 10.38 -1.15
CA ALA A 166 -17.83 10.61 0.24
C ALA A 166 -19.05 10.78 1.18
N LEU A 167 -20.08 11.50 0.71
CA LEU A 167 -21.32 11.67 1.45
C LEU A 167 -22.09 10.34 1.61
N GLU A 168 -22.16 9.52 0.56
CA GLU A 168 -22.73 8.17 0.64
C GLU A 168 -21.97 7.27 1.62
N MET A 169 -20.64 7.35 1.65
CA MET A 169 -19.85 6.59 2.61
C MET A 169 -20.19 6.97 4.06
N LEU A 170 -20.38 8.26 4.35
CA LEU A 170 -20.82 8.72 5.68
C LEU A 170 -22.22 8.20 6.04
N GLU A 171 -23.15 8.20 5.10
CA GLU A 171 -24.47 7.61 5.32
C GLU A 171 -24.37 6.13 5.71
N LYS A 172 -23.57 5.36 4.98
CA LYS A 172 -23.39 3.93 5.22
C LYS A 172 -22.66 3.63 6.53
N VAL A 173 -21.65 4.43 6.93
CA VAL A 173 -20.99 4.23 8.22
C VAL A 173 -21.90 4.59 9.39
N VAL A 174 -22.77 5.59 9.26
CA VAL A 174 -23.80 5.91 10.26
C VAL A 174 -24.82 4.78 10.36
N ALA A 175 -25.30 4.26 9.23
CA ALA A 175 -26.21 3.11 9.21
C ALA A 175 -25.58 1.87 9.85
N TYR A 176 -24.30 1.59 9.53
CA TYR A 176 -23.53 0.53 10.15
C TYR A 176 -23.41 0.73 11.67
N HIS A 177 -23.06 1.93 12.12
CA HIS A 177 -22.93 2.26 13.54
C HIS A 177 -24.24 2.00 14.31
N ASN A 178 -25.37 2.41 13.75
CA ASN A 178 -26.68 2.22 14.37
C ASN A 178 -27.17 0.75 14.32
N GLY A 179 -26.68 -0.03 13.37
CA GLY A 179 -27.15 -1.40 13.12
C GLY A 179 -26.22 -2.51 13.61
N SER A 180 -24.99 -2.20 14.06
CA SER A 180 -23.99 -3.21 14.43
C SER A 180 -24.39 -4.07 15.64
N GLY A 181 -25.21 -3.54 16.55
CA GLY A 181 -25.57 -4.20 17.81
C GLY A 181 -24.42 -4.29 18.82
N ARG A 182 -23.28 -3.69 18.52
CA ARG A 182 -22.11 -3.57 19.41
C ARG A 182 -21.98 -2.14 19.92
N GLU A 183 -21.48 -1.98 21.12
CA GLU A 183 -21.20 -0.66 21.70
C GLU A 183 -19.85 -0.15 21.19
N LEU A 184 -19.78 1.09 20.70
CA LEU A 184 -18.56 1.74 20.26
C LEU A 184 -17.77 2.22 21.49
N LEU A 185 -16.68 1.52 21.83
CA LEU A 185 -15.85 1.81 22.99
C LEU A 185 -14.85 2.93 22.71
N ALA A 186 -14.17 2.88 21.58
CA ALA A 186 -13.19 3.91 21.17
C ALA A 186 -13.08 4.02 19.65
N VAL A 187 -12.53 5.15 19.19
CA VAL A 187 -12.21 5.43 17.79
C VAL A 187 -10.79 5.93 17.69
N GLU A 188 -10.12 5.66 16.54
CA GLU A 188 -8.70 6.03 16.29
C GLU A 188 -7.81 5.71 17.51
N LYS A 189 -8.08 4.58 18.16
CA LYS A 189 -7.38 4.22 19.39
C LYS A 189 -6.00 3.66 19.07
N GLU A 190 -4.99 4.39 19.49
CA GLU A 190 -3.59 3.97 19.35
C GLU A 190 -3.29 2.74 20.24
N PHE A 191 -2.40 1.89 19.74
CA PHE A 191 -1.84 0.78 20.47
C PHE A 191 -0.37 0.54 20.12
N THR A 192 0.33 -0.09 21.03
CA THR A 192 1.70 -0.58 20.82
C THR A 192 1.85 -1.92 21.54
N ILE A 193 2.34 -2.92 20.82
CA ILE A 193 2.70 -4.22 21.37
C ILE A 193 4.10 -4.62 20.93
N SER A 194 4.78 -5.45 21.73
CA SER A 194 6.13 -5.92 21.43
C SER A 194 6.17 -7.44 21.34
N ILE A 195 6.73 -7.97 20.27
CA ILE A 195 6.88 -9.39 19.99
C ILE A 195 8.34 -9.65 19.61
N GLY A 196 9.11 -10.21 20.54
CA GLY A 196 10.54 -10.34 20.34
C GLY A 196 11.21 -8.99 20.05
N LYS A 197 11.83 -8.87 18.88
CA LYS A 197 12.47 -7.63 18.40
C LYS A 197 11.51 -6.67 17.68
N ILE A 198 10.27 -7.07 17.47
CA ILE A 198 9.31 -6.31 16.70
C ILE A 198 8.43 -5.50 17.64
N THR A 199 8.32 -4.22 17.36
CA THR A 199 7.31 -3.34 17.95
C THR A 199 6.27 -3.01 16.89
N LEU A 200 5.03 -3.44 17.13
CA LEU A 200 3.88 -3.12 16.32
C LEU A 200 3.16 -1.92 16.92
N SER A 201 3.05 -0.85 16.15
CA SER A 201 2.34 0.36 16.56
C SER A 201 1.36 0.78 15.48
N GLY A 202 0.18 1.23 15.89
CA GLY A 202 -0.87 1.69 14.98
C GLY A 202 -2.08 2.20 15.74
N SER A 203 -3.16 2.46 15.00
CA SER A 203 -4.47 2.77 15.55
C SER A 203 -5.52 1.81 15.01
N VAL A 204 -6.56 1.57 15.79
CA VAL A 204 -7.79 0.92 15.33
C VAL A 204 -8.84 1.98 15.05
N ASP A 205 -9.46 1.93 13.87
CA ASP A 205 -10.46 2.94 13.48
C ASP A 205 -11.65 2.93 14.44
N ARG A 206 -12.11 1.71 14.81
CA ARG A 206 -13.22 1.51 15.74
C ARG A 206 -12.93 0.29 16.60
N LEU A 207 -12.93 0.48 17.91
CA LEU A 207 -12.94 -0.58 18.91
C LEU A 207 -14.36 -0.67 19.49
N GLU A 208 -14.99 -1.80 19.32
CA GLU A 208 -16.36 -2.07 19.75
C GLU A 208 -16.37 -3.19 20.80
N VAL A 209 -17.42 -3.26 21.60
CA VAL A 209 -17.63 -4.35 22.56
C VAL A 209 -18.95 -5.04 22.29
N THR A 210 -18.93 -6.37 22.31
CA THR A 210 -20.13 -7.21 22.13
C THR A 210 -20.94 -7.27 23.43
N ALA A 211 -22.16 -7.78 23.37
CA ALA A 211 -23.00 -8.00 24.53
C ALA A 211 -22.36 -8.94 25.59
N ASP A 212 -21.46 -9.82 25.14
CA ASP A 212 -20.71 -10.76 26.00
C ASP A 212 -19.46 -10.12 26.62
N GLY A 213 -19.17 -8.84 26.34
CA GLY A 213 -18.03 -8.11 26.85
C GLY A 213 -16.71 -8.40 26.11
N GLU A 214 -16.77 -9.05 24.95
CA GLU A 214 -15.59 -9.30 24.10
C GLU A 214 -15.34 -8.13 23.16
N LEU A 215 -14.07 -7.87 22.86
CA LEU A 215 -13.67 -6.77 21.98
C LEU A 215 -13.77 -7.16 20.51
N TYR A 216 -14.17 -6.21 19.70
CA TYR A 216 -14.29 -6.34 18.25
C TYR A 216 -13.67 -5.14 17.55
N VAL A 217 -12.82 -5.36 16.56
CA VAL A 217 -12.23 -4.27 15.78
C VAL A 217 -12.89 -4.14 14.42
N VAL A 218 -13.24 -2.92 14.07
CA VAL A 218 -13.73 -2.57 12.73
C VAL A 218 -12.74 -1.59 12.09
N ASP A 219 -12.21 -1.99 10.95
CA ASP A 219 -11.30 -1.16 10.15
C ASP A 219 -12.06 -0.67 8.89
N LEU A 220 -12.11 0.63 8.71
CA LEU A 220 -12.85 1.27 7.64
C LEU A 220 -11.97 1.37 6.37
N LYS A 221 -12.49 0.96 5.23
CA LYS A 221 -11.77 0.99 3.95
C LYS A 221 -12.50 1.81 2.90
N THR A 222 -11.92 2.92 2.49
CA THR A 222 -12.53 3.84 1.49
C THR A 222 -12.33 3.40 0.04
N SER A 223 -11.66 2.26 -0.20
CA SER A 223 -11.43 1.71 -1.54
C SER A 223 -12.74 1.32 -2.24
N LYS A 224 -12.77 1.46 -3.57
CA LYS A 224 -13.93 1.15 -4.42
C LYS A 224 -14.15 -0.37 -4.61
N THR A 225 -13.23 -1.19 -4.15
CA THR A 225 -13.30 -2.65 -4.23
C THR A 225 -12.98 -3.28 -2.89
N ALA A 226 -13.75 -4.30 -2.51
CA ALA A 226 -13.50 -5.08 -1.32
C ALA A 226 -12.70 -6.35 -1.65
N ILE A 227 -11.84 -6.77 -0.73
CA ILE A 227 -11.19 -8.08 -0.83
C ILE A 227 -12.24 -9.20 -0.75
N SER A 228 -11.87 -10.41 -1.15
CA SER A 228 -12.75 -11.57 -1.02
C SER A 228 -12.92 -11.99 0.45
N LYS A 229 -14.00 -12.71 0.75
CA LYS A 229 -14.21 -13.26 2.12
C LYS A 229 -13.11 -14.23 2.58
N PRO A 230 -12.54 -15.10 1.72
CA PRO A 230 -11.37 -15.91 2.11
C PRO A 230 -10.15 -15.07 2.45
N GLU A 231 -9.81 -14.05 1.65
CA GLU A 231 -8.68 -13.15 1.92
C GLU A 231 -8.85 -12.41 3.26
N ALA A 232 -10.07 -12.03 3.62
CA ALA A 232 -10.33 -11.36 4.90
C ALA A 232 -10.03 -12.26 6.11
N LYS A 233 -10.26 -13.57 5.99
CA LYS A 233 -9.99 -14.51 7.08
C LYS A 233 -8.51 -14.62 7.44
N GLU A 234 -7.64 -14.34 6.48
CA GLU A 234 -6.18 -14.41 6.63
C GLU A 234 -5.55 -13.02 6.60
N HIS A 235 -6.35 -11.95 6.77
CA HIS A 235 -5.87 -10.57 6.61
C HIS A 235 -4.90 -10.19 7.74
N PRO A 236 -3.62 -9.85 7.43
CA PRO A 236 -2.59 -9.64 8.46
C PRO A 236 -2.91 -8.48 9.39
N GLN A 237 -3.43 -7.37 8.85
CA GLN A 237 -3.78 -6.19 9.64
C GLN A 237 -4.84 -6.51 10.71
N LEU A 238 -5.89 -7.26 10.35
CA LEU A 238 -6.92 -7.68 11.31
C LEU A 238 -6.37 -8.64 12.35
N ALA A 239 -5.47 -9.54 11.95
CA ALA A 239 -4.81 -10.46 12.87
C ALA A 239 -3.98 -9.71 13.93
N VAL A 240 -3.26 -8.65 13.52
CA VAL A 240 -2.51 -7.79 14.45
C VAL A 240 -3.43 -7.07 15.43
N TYR A 241 -4.59 -6.59 15.00
CA TYR A 241 -5.55 -5.95 15.90
C TYR A 241 -6.09 -6.93 16.95
N GLN A 242 -6.40 -8.16 16.56
CA GLN A 242 -6.83 -9.20 17.49
C GLN A 242 -5.70 -9.61 18.46
N LEU A 243 -4.45 -9.66 17.98
CA LEU A 243 -3.30 -9.88 18.83
C LEU A 243 -3.13 -8.72 19.83
N ALA A 244 -3.28 -7.47 19.41
CA ALA A 244 -3.22 -6.32 20.32
C ALA A 244 -4.27 -6.42 21.44
N ILE A 245 -5.48 -6.90 21.15
CA ILE A 245 -6.50 -7.21 22.17
C ILE A 245 -5.96 -8.26 23.15
N SER A 246 -5.45 -9.40 22.66
CA SER A 246 -4.99 -10.49 23.53
C SER A 246 -3.77 -10.12 24.37
N GLU A 247 -2.92 -9.22 23.89
CA GLU A 247 -1.79 -8.65 24.64
C GLU A 247 -2.23 -7.58 25.66
N GLY A 248 -3.51 -7.22 25.70
CA GLY A 248 -4.04 -6.21 26.62
C GLY A 248 -3.67 -4.77 26.26
N ALA A 249 -3.45 -4.49 24.98
CA ALA A 249 -3.09 -3.15 24.53
C ALA A 249 -4.16 -2.08 24.79
N PHE A 250 -5.38 -2.48 25.13
CA PHE A 250 -6.50 -1.61 25.45
C PHE A 250 -6.93 -1.66 26.94
N ALA A 251 -6.00 -2.03 27.81
CA ALA A 251 -6.26 -2.19 29.25
C ALA A 251 -6.66 -0.88 29.97
N ASP A 252 -6.40 0.26 29.33
CA ASP A 252 -6.88 1.57 29.83
C ASP A 252 -8.38 1.80 29.60
N LEU A 253 -9.02 1.01 28.76
CA LEU A 253 -10.44 1.10 28.43
C LEU A 253 -11.27 -0.04 29.02
N THR A 254 -10.68 -1.24 29.09
CA THR A 254 -11.38 -2.45 29.53
C THR A 254 -10.39 -3.51 30.00
N GLU A 255 -10.82 -4.35 30.95
CA GLU A 255 -10.05 -5.50 31.39
C GLU A 255 -10.09 -6.70 30.42
N SER A 256 -11.02 -6.66 29.44
CA SER A 256 -11.21 -7.73 28.46
C SER A 256 -9.99 -7.86 27.55
N LYS A 257 -9.51 -9.10 27.39
CA LYS A 257 -8.47 -9.50 26.46
C LYS A 257 -8.99 -10.50 25.41
N ASN A 258 -10.29 -10.70 25.39
CA ASN A 258 -10.94 -11.63 24.47
C ASN A 258 -11.36 -10.88 23.20
N SER A 259 -10.96 -11.40 22.05
CA SER A 259 -11.39 -10.92 20.77
C SER A 259 -12.57 -11.74 20.25
N ALA A 260 -13.70 -11.09 19.95
CA ALA A 260 -14.80 -11.69 19.22
C ALA A 260 -14.55 -11.71 17.71
N GLY A 261 -13.39 -11.22 17.27
CA GLY A 261 -13.01 -11.10 15.86
C GLY A 261 -12.72 -9.67 15.42
N ALA A 262 -12.56 -9.50 14.13
CA ALA A 262 -12.37 -8.18 13.51
C ALA A 262 -12.99 -8.17 12.11
N GLU A 263 -13.19 -6.99 11.52
CA GLU A 263 -13.70 -6.90 10.16
C GLU A 263 -13.19 -5.67 9.42
N LEU A 264 -13.16 -5.78 8.09
CA LEU A 264 -13.03 -4.63 7.20
C LEU A 264 -14.44 -4.22 6.76
N PHE A 265 -14.76 -2.95 6.91
CA PHE A 265 -15.98 -2.37 6.39
C PHE A 265 -15.67 -1.42 5.22
N TYR A 266 -16.28 -1.70 4.07
CA TYR A 266 -16.11 -0.96 2.82
C TYR A 266 -17.37 -0.16 2.47
N PRO A 267 -17.52 1.07 2.94
CA PRO A 267 -18.73 1.87 2.67
C PRO A 267 -18.87 2.27 1.20
N SER A 268 -17.77 2.29 0.41
CA SER A 268 -17.80 2.57 -1.04
C SER A 268 -18.34 1.41 -1.88
N VAL A 269 -18.52 0.22 -1.30
CA VAL A 269 -18.85 -0.99 -2.04
C VAL A 269 -20.30 -1.37 -1.78
N ASN A 270 -21.07 -1.64 -2.84
CA ASN A 270 -22.49 -1.99 -2.80
C ASN A 270 -23.39 -0.90 -2.17
N LYS A 271 -24.69 -1.17 -2.15
CA LYS A 271 -25.71 -0.23 -1.66
C LYS A 271 -25.64 0.00 -0.14
N GLU A 272 -25.24 -1.03 0.63
CA GLU A 272 -25.23 -1.01 2.09
C GLU A 272 -23.81 -0.98 2.68
N GLY A 273 -22.79 -0.96 1.83
CA GLY A 273 -21.43 -1.25 2.22
C GLY A 273 -21.13 -2.76 2.15
N ALA A 274 -19.86 -3.14 2.22
CA ALA A 274 -19.46 -4.54 2.23
C ALA A 274 -18.65 -4.86 3.48
N VAL A 275 -19.12 -5.83 4.26
CA VAL A 275 -18.44 -6.35 5.44
C VAL A 275 -17.58 -7.55 5.07
N ARG A 276 -16.36 -7.61 5.61
CA ARG A 276 -15.39 -8.70 5.44
C ARG A 276 -14.88 -9.15 6.80
N PRO A 277 -15.59 -10.06 7.47
CA PRO A 277 -15.24 -10.49 8.82
C PRO A 277 -14.07 -11.46 8.83
N GLN A 278 -13.26 -11.35 9.87
CA GLN A 278 -12.27 -12.31 10.31
C GLN A 278 -12.72 -12.89 11.66
N PRO A 279 -12.85 -14.22 11.78
CA PRO A 279 -13.23 -14.83 13.03
C PRO A 279 -12.15 -14.62 14.11
N PRO A 280 -12.47 -14.90 15.40
CA PRO A 280 -11.47 -14.88 16.46
C PRO A 280 -10.25 -15.73 16.11
N MET A 281 -9.06 -15.18 16.34
CA MET A 281 -7.78 -15.85 16.04
C MET A 281 -7.05 -16.25 17.32
N VAL A 282 -6.29 -17.34 17.25
CA VAL A 282 -5.42 -17.77 18.33
C VAL A 282 -4.15 -16.90 18.31
N GLY A 283 -3.95 -16.09 19.35
CA GLY A 283 -2.85 -15.13 19.42
C GLY A 283 -1.45 -15.75 19.26
N ALA A 284 -1.25 -17.00 19.72
CA ALA A 284 0.04 -17.70 19.55
C ALA A 284 0.41 -17.91 18.07
N ALA A 285 -0.55 -18.31 17.23
CA ALA A 285 -0.33 -18.51 15.79
C ALA A 285 -0.01 -17.18 15.07
N VAL A 286 -0.69 -16.10 15.46
CA VAL A 286 -0.42 -14.76 14.91
C VAL A 286 0.98 -14.30 15.31
N ARG A 287 1.39 -14.53 16.56
CA ARG A 287 2.72 -14.18 17.06
C ARG A 287 3.83 -14.86 16.25
N GLU A 288 3.70 -16.16 15.96
CA GLU A 288 4.67 -16.92 15.16
C GLU A 288 4.82 -16.33 13.73
N VAL A 289 3.72 -15.94 13.11
CA VAL A 289 3.75 -15.28 11.79
C VAL A 289 4.51 -13.96 11.86
N ILE A 290 4.25 -13.14 12.88
CA ILE A 290 4.91 -11.84 13.05
C ILE A 290 6.41 -12.00 13.33
N GLU A 291 6.83 -12.99 14.12
CA GLU A 291 8.24 -13.28 14.35
C GLU A 291 8.96 -13.63 13.04
N LYS A 292 8.34 -14.44 12.18
CA LYS A 292 8.85 -14.76 10.84
C LYS A 292 8.90 -13.54 9.92
N ASP A 293 7.92 -12.65 10.01
CA ASP A 293 7.93 -11.37 9.29
C ASP A 293 9.12 -10.52 9.72
N GLY A 294 9.44 -10.52 11.01
CA GLY A 294 10.62 -9.84 11.54
C GLY A 294 11.94 -10.37 10.96
N GLU A 295 12.05 -11.68 10.76
CA GLU A 295 13.21 -12.27 10.07
C GLU A 295 13.31 -11.80 8.63
N THR A 296 12.18 -11.74 7.92
CA THR A 296 12.10 -11.23 6.55
C THR A 296 12.53 -9.78 6.45
N VAL A 297 12.06 -8.95 7.38
CA VAL A 297 12.37 -7.52 7.44
C VAL A 297 13.84 -7.27 7.83
N ALA A 298 14.37 -8.08 8.73
CA ALA A 298 15.76 -7.99 9.15
C ALA A 298 16.76 -8.44 8.06
N ALA A 299 16.29 -9.14 7.02
CA ALA A 299 17.14 -9.63 5.94
C ALA A 299 17.73 -8.48 5.11
N SER A 300 18.70 -8.83 4.25
CA SER A 300 19.29 -7.92 3.27
C SER A 300 18.70 -8.04 1.87
N GLN A 301 17.76 -8.97 1.68
CA GLN A 301 17.16 -9.29 0.39
C GLN A 301 15.64 -9.33 0.50
N PHE A 302 14.98 -8.60 -0.39
CA PHE A 302 13.52 -8.48 -0.42
C PHE A 302 12.99 -8.98 -1.76
N LEU A 303 12.21 -10.05 -1.73
CA LEU A 303 11.67 -10.68 -2.93
C LEU A 303 10.53 -9.85 -3.53
N ALA A 304 10.54 -9.72 -4.86
CA ALA A 304 9.38 -9.23 -5.60
C ALA A 304 8.40 -10.39 -5.80
N ILE A 305 7.16 -10.20 -5.36
CA ILE A 305 6.08 -11.19 -5.53
C ILE A 305 5.07 -10.64 -6.54
N ASP A 306 4.88 -11.38 -7.64
CA ASP A 306 3.86 -11.02 -8.64
C ASP A 306 2.46 -11.33 -8.11
N ASN A 307 1.59 -10.32 -8.15
CA ASN A 307 0.23 -10.41 -7.66
C ASN A 307 -0.70 -9.43 -8.43
N LYS A 308 -2.01 -9.51 -8.19
CA LYS A 308 -3.03 -8.69 -8.87
C LYS A 308 -2.85 -7.18 -8.72
N LEU A 309 -2.15 -6.72 -7.67
CA LEU A 309 -1.91 -5.29 -7.43
C LEU A 309 -0.73 -4.74 -8.23
N CYS A 310 0.06 -5.60 -8.88
CA CYS A 310 1.22 -5.19 -9.67
C CYS A 310 0.86 -4.28 -10.85
N GLU A 311 -0.36 -4.39 -11.39
CA GLU A 311 -0.84 -3.52 -12.48
C GLU A 311 -0.94 -2.05 -12.05
N PHE A 312 -1.20 -1.80 -10.77
CA PHE A 312 -1.37 -0.46 -10.19
C PHE A 312 -0.19 -0.06 -9.29
N CYS A 313 0.89 -0.85 -9.29
CA CYS A 313 2.04 -0.60 -8.43
C CYS A 313 2.87 0.59 -8.95
N ALA A 314 3.07 1.61 -8.14
CA ALA A 314 3.88 2.78 -8.48
C ALA A 314 5.35 2.42 -8.79
N LEU A 315 5.82 1.28 -8.29
CA LEU A 315 7.21 0.82 -8.44
C LEU A 315 7.44 -0.06 -9.68
N ARG A 316 6.48 -0.16 -10.60
CA ARG A 316 6.58 -1.02 -11.80
C ARG A 316 7.86 -0.79 -12.60
N ALA A 317 8.25 0.48 -12.76
CA ALA A 317 9.44 0.85 -13.52
C ALA A 317 10.77 0.37 -12.91
N SER A 318 10.77 0.01 -11.63
CA SER A 318 11.95 -0.48 -10.91
C SER A 318 11.82 -1.95 -10.50
N CYS A 319 10.69 -2.60 -10.81
CA CYS A 319 10.39 -3.94 -10.35
C CYS A 319 10.99 -5.02 -11.26
N PRO A 320 11.83 -5.95 -10.76
CA PRO A 320 12.50 -6.95 -11.58
C PRO A 320 11.56 -8.00 -12.19
N VAL A 321 10.35 -8.17 -11.66
CA VAL A 321 9.39 -9.14 -12.19
C VAL A 321 8.45 -8.54 -13.26
N ARG A 322 8.46 -7.21 -13.40
CA ARG A 322 7.65 -6.52 -14.42
C ARG A 322 8.48 -6.18 -15.66
N PRO A 323 7.88 -6.24 -16.88
CA PRO A 323 8.60 -5.92 -18.12
C PRO A 323 9.23 -4.53 -18.10
N GLU A 324 8.55 -3.55 -17.50
CA GLU A 324 9.01 -2.16 -17.41
C GLU A 324 10.28 -2.02 -16.58
N GLY A 325 10.41 -2.80 -15.50
CA GLY A 325 11.58 -2.76 -14.62
C GLY A 325 12.77 -3.58 -15.16
N ARG A 326 12.51 -4.56 -16.02
CA ARG A 326 13.58 -5.37 -16.64
C ARG A 326 14.47 -4.57 -17.59
N SER A 327 14.00 -3.44 -18.09
CA SER A 327 14.80 -2.56 -18.95
C SER A 327 15.92 -1.82 -18.19
N LEU A 328 15.99 -1.96 -16.88
CA LEU A 328 17.05 -1.39 -16.03
C LEU A 328 18.19 -2.37 -15.73
N ARG A 329 18.12 -3.59 -16.27
CA ARG A 329 19.17 -4.61 -16.17
C ARG A 329 20.02 -4.64 -17.42
#